data_c04a4e82af5e2261f060dd12a3e459b2
#
_entry.id   c04a4e82af5e2261f060dd12a3e459b2
#
_cell.length_a   1.000
_cell.length_b   1.000
_cell.length_c   1.000
_cell.angle_alpha   90.00
_cell.angle_beta   90.00
_cell.angle_gamma   90.00
#
_symmetry.space_group_name_H-M   'P 1'
#
loop_
_entity.id
_entity.type
_entity.pdbx_description
1 polymer ?
#
loop_
_entity_poly.entity_id
_entity_poly.type
_entity_poly.pdbx_seq_one_letter_code
_entity_poly.pdbx_strand_id
1 'polypeptide(L)'
;MIRFLLISFFVMTFNVQTYAFELLMFNNKHCIFCNKFLEEVAPEYNISDLPLIIIDEDNKPEWFITAYKEKRIKPIRGTPTFILWNEFEKYEVDRIVGYGGKDWFYNKLKEILVSALNQNGLNSSLLSTQIQNQQET
;
A
#
# COMPACT_ATOMS: atom_id res chain seq x y z
N MET A 1 -43.69 37.90 -23.90
CA MET A 1 -43.15 37.67 -22.55
C MET A 1 -42.52 36.31 -22.51
N ILE A 2 -41.21 36.23 -22.66
CA ILE A 2 -40.49 34.98 -22.65
C ILE A 2 -40.00 34.75 -21.22
N ARG A 3 -40.58 33.74 -20.53
CA ARG A 3 -40.16 33.31 -19.22
C ARG A 3 -38.91 32.38 -19.40
N PHE A 4 -37.76 32.93 -19.11
CA PHE A 4 -36.51 32.12 -18.98
C PHE A 4 -36.60 31.28 -17.69
N LEU A 5 -36.84 30.01 -17.84
CA LEU A 5 -36.64 29.01 -16.78
C LEU A 5 -35.13 28.72 -16.69
N LEU A 6 -34.46 29.35 -15.72
CA LEU A 6 -33.10 29.01 -15.33
C LEU A 6 -33.15 27.68 -14.58
N ILE A 7 -32.90 26.59 -15.31
CA ILE A 7 -32.62 25.29 -14.70
C ILE A 7 -31.19 25.36 -14.16
N SER A 8 -31.06 25.63 -12.86
CA SER A 8 -29.79 25.54 -12.15
C SER A 8 -29.42 24.09 -12.06
N PHE A 9 -28.50 23.65 -12.93
CA PHE A 9 -27.90 22.30 -12.91
C PHE A 9 -26.89 22.24 -11.74
N PHE A 10 -27.37 21.80 -10.57
CA PHE A 10 -26.54 21.59 -9.40
C PHE A 10 -25.68 20.35 -9.67
N VAL A 11 -24.48 20.54 -10.23
CA VAL A 11 -23.48 19.49 -10.40
C VAL A 11 -22.94 19.13 -9.02
N MET A 12 -23.50 18.08 -8.42
CA MET A 12 -22.88 17.44 -7.25
C MET A 12 -21.55 16.80 -7.70
N THR A 13 -20.47 17.48 -7.47
CA THR A 13 -19.13 16.89 -7.60
C THR A 13 -18.95 15.90 -6.46
N PHE A 14 -19.16 14.61 -6.76
CA PHE A 14 -18.74 13.55 -5.86
C PHE A 14 -17.22 13.57 -5.80
N ASN A 15 -16.66 14.04 -4.68
CA ASN A 15 -15.24 13.85 -4.39
C ASN A 15 -15.01 12.36 -4.15
N VAL A 16 -14.65 11.63 -5.20
CA VAL A 16 -14.14 10.27 -5.08
C VAL A 16 -12.76 10.39 -4.48
N GLN A 17 -12.66 10.16 -3.19
CA GLN A 17 -11.38 10.14 -2.49
C GLN A 17 -10.68 8.84 -2.85
N THR A 18 -9.82 8.88 -3.86
CA THR A 18 -8.96 7.76 -4.22
C THR A 18 -7.84 7.67 -3.19
N TYR A 19 -7.91 6.68 -2.31
CA TYR A 19 -6.79 6.36 -1.43
C TYR A 19 -5.75 5.62 -2.25
N ALA A 20 -4.64 6.27 -2.54
CA ALA A 20 -3.48 5.64 -3.15
C ALA A 20 -2.61 5.05 -2.05
N PHE A 21 -2.68 3.73 -1.86
CA PHE A 21 -1.72 3.00 -1.04
C PHE A 21 -0.59 2.47 -1.91
N GLU A 22 0.58 2.42 -1.32
CA GLU A 22 1.75 1.74 -1.87
C GLU A 22 2.28 0.77 -0.82
N LEU A 23 2.82 -0.35 -1.25
CA LEU A 23 3.52 -1.30 -0.40
C LEU A 23 5.02 -1.09 -0.54
N LEU A 24 5.64 -0.52 0.48
CA LEU A 24 7.07 -0.29 0.51
C LEU A 24 7.76 -1.49 1.17
N MET A 25 8.65 -2.17 0.48
CA MET A 25 9.49 -3.21 1.05
C MET A 25 10.84 -2.62 1.43
N PHE A 26 11.13 -2.50 2.71
CA PHE A 26 12.47 -2.17 3.17
C PHE A 26 13.37 -3.39 3.11
N ASN A 27 14.34 -3.35 2.21
CA ASN A 27 15.20 -4.44 1.80
C ASN A 27 16.63 -4.25 2.29
N ASN A 28 17.27 -5.36 2.68
CA ASN A 28 18.72 -5.44 2.92
C ASN A 28 19.30 -6.60 2.09
N LYS A 29 20.35 -6.33 1.33
CA LYS A 29 21.00 -7.31 0.44
C LYS A 29 21.55 -8.56 1.15
N HIS A 30 21.82 -8.47 2.45
CA HIS A 30 22.32 -9.59 3.27
C HIS A 30 21.20 -10.33 4.02
N CYS A 31 19.95 -9.93 3.83
CA CYS A 31 18.80 -10.52 4.48
C CYS A 31 18.27 -11.72 3.69
N ILE A 32 18.38 -12.93 4.25
CA ILE A 32 17.93 -14.17 3.62
C ILE A 32 16.42 -14.13 3.30
N PHE A 33 15.59 -13.64 4.23
CA PHE A 33 14.16 -13.54 4.05
C PHE A 33 13.76 -12.49 3.02
N CYS A 34 14.54 -11.41 2.87
CA CYS A 34 14.36 -10.45 1.80
C CYS A 34 14.59 -11.09 0.43
N ASN A 35 15.70 -11.81 0.27
CA ASN A 35 16.03 -12.52 -0.97
C ASN A 35 14.93 -13.54 -1.32
N LYS A 36 14.47 -14.29 -0.33
CA LYS A 36 13.40 -15.25 -0.51
C LYS A 36 12.10 -14.61 -1.01
N PHE A 37 11.69 -13.47 -0.45
CA PHE A 37 10.56 -12.71 -0.95
C PHE A 37 10.78 -12.21 -2.38
N LEU A 38 11.96 -11.69 -2.67
CA LEU A 38 12.32 -11.21 -4.02
C LEU A 38 12.32 -12.31 -5.08
N GLU A 39 12.55 -13.54 -4.69
CA GLU A 39 12.51 -14.72 -5.58
C GLU A 39 11.10 -15.32 -5.71
N GLU A 40 10.35 -15.42 -4.60
CA GLU A 40 9.09 -16.15 -4.55
C GLU A 40 7.86 -15.28 -4.86
N VAL A 41 7.89 -14.00 -4.54
CA VAL A 41 6.71 -13.11 -4.63
C VAL A 41 6.91 -11.96 -5.60
N ALA A 42 8.01 -11.23 -5.49
CA ALA A 42 8.20 -9.99 -6.23
C ALA A 42 8.06 -10.11 -7.76
N PRO A 43 8.55 -11.20 -8.43
CA PRO A 43 8.45 -11.32 -9.88
C PRO A 43 7.02 -11.45 -10.40
N GLU A 44 6.13 -12.03 -9.58
CA GLU A 44 4.73 -12.29 -9.94
C GLU A 44 3.75 -11.29 -9.29
N TYR A 45 4.26 -10.40 -8.43
CA TYR A 45 3.42 -9.41 -7.74
C TYR A 45 2.79 -8.43 -8.74
N ASN A 46 1.46 -8.48 -8.85
CA ASN A 46 0.70 -7.66 -9.80
C ASN A 46 -0.64 -7.20 -9.20
N ILE A 47 -0.57 -6.45 -8.10
CA ILE A 47 -1.75 -5.80 -7.52
C ILE A 47 -1.75 -4.35 -8.00
N SER A 48 -2.60 -4.03 -8.98
CA SER A 48 -2.62 -2.73 -9.65
C SER A 48 -2.88 -1.55 -8.71
N ASP A 49 -3.75 -1.77 -7.72
CA ASP A 49 -4.16 -0.73 -6.77
C ASP A 49 -3.25 -0.66 -5.53
N LEU A 50 -2.20 -1.48 -5.50
CA LEU A 50 -1.20 -1.51 -4.44
C LEU A 50 0.18 -1.80 -5.02
N PRO A 51 0.84 -0.87 -5.70
CA PRO A 51 2.17 -1.09 -6.27
C PRO A 51 3.20 -1.41 -5.20
N LEU A 52 4.10 -2.37 -5.51
CA LEU A 52 5.24 -2.74 -4.67
C LEU A 52 6.43 -1.87 -5.02
N ILE A 53 6.98 -1.17 -4.02
CA ILE A 53 8.18 -0.34 -4.15
C ILE A 53 9.26 -0.90 -3.23
N ILE A 54 10.41 -1.26 -3.80
CA ILE A 54 11.54 -1.78 -3.03
C ILE A 54 12.45 -0.62 -2.64
N ILE A 55 12.69 -0.50 -1.33
CA ILE A 55 13.57 0.51 -0.73
C ILE A 55 14.82 -0.20 -0.20
N ASP A 56 15.91 -0.08 -0.90
CA ASP A 56 17.19 -0.67 -0.46
C ASP A 56 17.82 0.15 0.67
N GLU A 57 18.26 -0.54 1.72
CA GLU A 57 18.90 0.08 2.88
C GLU A 57 20.13 0.90 2.50
N ASP A 58 20.89 0.45 1.49
CA ASP A 58 22.09 1.15 1.02
C ASP A 58 21.80 2.30 0.05
N ASN A 59 20.59 2.38 -0.51
CA ASN A 59 20.21 3.36 -1.53
C ASN A 59 18.78 3.87 -1.34
N LYS A 60 18.52 4.47 -0.18
CA LYS A 60 17.20 5.03 0.13
C LYS A 60 16.93 6.30 -0.68
N PRO A 61 15.76 6.43 -1.32
CA PRO A 61 15.38 7.68 -1.98
C PRO A 61 15.20 8.82 -0.97
N GLU A 62 15.46 10.05 -1.39
CA GLU A 62 15.45 11.24 -0.51
C GLU A 62 14.10 11.44 0.19
N TRP A 63 12.99 11.20 -0.51
CA TRP A 63 11.66 11.30 0.09
C TRP A 63 11.45 10.33 1.26
N PHE A 64 12.01 9.12 1.16
CA PHE A 64 11.94 8.10 2.23
C PHE A 64 12.76 8.53 3.45
N ILE A 65 13.98 9.05 3.21
CA ILE A 65 14.85 9.58 4.27
C ILE A 65 14.14 10.72 5.01
N THR A 66 13.50 11.62 4.26
CA THR A 66 12.74 12.74 4.81
C THR A 66 11.55 12.26 5.64
N ALA A 67 10.75 11.34 5.10
CA ALA A 67 9.62 10.75 5.82
C ALA A 67 10.03 10.05 7.12
N TYR A 68 11.18 9.37 7.10
CA TYR A 68 11.74 8.71 8.28
C TYR A 68 12.19 9.72 9.34
N LYS A 69 12.92 10.78 8.95
CA LYS A 69 13.34 11.86 9.86
C LYS A 69 12.17 12.61 10.48
N GLU A 70 11.11 12.81 9.72
CA GLU A 70 9.87 13.47 10.17
C GLU A 70 8.93 12.54 10.95
N LYS A 71 9.34 11.30 11.23
CA LYS A 71 8.57 10.28 11.94
C LYS A 71 7.22 9.91 11.27
N ARG A 72 7.11 10.13 9.98
CA ARG A 72 5.99 9.65 9.15
C ARG A 72 6.12 8.16 8.82
N ILE A 73 7.32 7.62 8.93
CA ILE A 73 7.64 6.20 8.94
C ILE A 73 8.20 5.87 10.33
N LYS A 74 7.63 4.85 10.97
CA LYS A 74 8.08 4.37 12.29
C LYS A 74 9.47 3.74 12.19
N PRO A 75 10.27 3.69 13.28
CA PRO A 75 11.58 3.05 13.28
C PRO A 75 11.53 1.62 12.72
N ILE A 76 12.45 1.31 11.80
CA ILE A 76 12.60 -0.01 11.19
C ILE A 76 13.64 -0.78 12.00
N ARG A 77 13.25 -1.93 12.56
CA ARG A 77 14.08 -2.74 13.46
C ARG A 77 14.48 -4.09 12.89
N GLY A 78 14.05 -4.41 11.68
CA GLY A 78 14.33 -5.67 11.04
C GLY A 78 13.97 -5.67 9.57
N THR A 79 14.46 -6.65 8.82
CA THR A 79 14.23 -6.83 7.40
C THR A 79 13.77 -8.26 7.08
N PRO A 80 12.89 -8.43 6.11
CA PRO A 80 12.17 -7.36 5.40
C PRO A 80 11.13 -6.70 6.31
N THR A 81 10.86 -5.42 6.08
CA THR A 81 9.69 -4.73 6.63
C THR A 81 8.88 -4.20 5.47
N PHE A 82 7.60 -4.56 5.42
CA PHE A 82 6.67 -4.08 4.41
C PHE A 82 5.79 -3.01 5.04
N ILE A 83 5.83 -1.81 4.50
CA ILE A 83 5.13 -0.64 5.01
C ILE A 83 3.95 -0.34 4.11
N LEU A 84 2.74 -0.33 4.65
CA LEU A 84 1.57 0.18 3.97
C LEU A 84 1.60 1.71 4.06
N TRP A 85 1.95 2.33 2.94
CA TRP A 85 2.15 3.76 2.80
C TRP A 85 0.94 4.44 2.18
N ASN A 86 0.43 5.49 2.83
CA ASN A 86 -0.58 6.34 2.22
C ASN A 86 0.13 7.43 1.40
N GLU A 87 0.11 7.29 0.07
CA GLU A 87 0.79 8.20 -0.84
C GLU A 87 0.15 9.59 -0.88
N PHE A 88 -1.14 9.69 -0.58
CA PHE A 88 -1.84 10.96 -0.53
C PHE A 88 -1.51 11.77 0.74
N GLU A 89 -1.62 11.14 1.90
CA GLU A 89 -1.37 11.79 3.21
C GLU A 89 0.08 11.70 3.67
N LYS A 90 0.92 10.94 2.93
CA LYS A 90 2.37 10.83 3.15
C LYS A 90 2.76 10.31 4.54
N TYR A 91 2.11 9.24 5.00
CA TYR A 91 2.46 8.56 6.25
C TYR A 91 2.26 7.04 6.17
N GLU A 92 2.93 6.32 7.08
CA GLU A 92 2.76 4.89 7.29
C GLU A 92 1.44 4.59 7.99
N VAL A 93 0.61 3.73 7.39
CA VAL A 93 -0.68 3.30 7.94
C VAL A 93 -0.51 2.07 8.81
N ASP A 94 0.19 1.05 8.30
CA ASP A 94 0.44 -0.22 8.98
C ASP A 94 1.69 -0.90 8.40
N ARG A 95 2.11 -2.04 8.93
CA ARG A 95 3.28 -2.77 8.45
C ARG A 95 3.21 -4.27 8.70
N ILE A 96 3.97 -5.00 7.89
CA ILE A 96 4.29 -6.40 8.10
C ILE A 96 5.80 -6.48 8.38
N VAL A 97 6.21 -7.17 9.43
CA VAL A 97 7.63 -7.38 9.76
C VAL A 97 7.98 -8.84 9.54
N GLY A 98 9.01 -9.07 8.74
CA GLY A 98 9.46 -10.42 8.37
C GLY A 98 8.78 -10.98 7.13
N TYR A 99 9.16 -12.21 6.77
CA TYR A 99 8.59 -12.97 5.68
C TYR A 99 8.53 -14.45 6.05
N GLY A 100 7.34 -15.02 6.04
CA GLY A 100 7.06 -16.41 6.41
C GLY A 100 6.61 -17.31 5.25
N GLY A 101 6.88 -16.89 4.00
CA GLY A 101 6.43 -17.55 2.79
C GLY A 101 5.28 -16.83 2.09
N LYS A 102 4.98 -17.24 0.85
CA LYS A 102 4.01 -16.58 -0.04
C LYS A 102 2.63 -16.46 0.61
N ASP A 103 2.06 -17.57 1.08
CA ASP A 103 0.70 -17.58 1.67
C ASP A 103 0.63 -16.74 2.96
N TRP A 104 1.63 -16.87 3.82
CA TRP A 104 1.72 -16.07 5.04
C TRP A 104 1.74 -14.58 4.72
N PHE A 105 2.53 -14.17 3.73
CA PHE A 105 2.65 -12.78 3.29
C PHE A 105 1.31 -12.22 2.80
N TYR A 106 0.63 -12.92 1.88
CA TYR A 106 -0.65 -12.45 1.35
C TYR A 106 -1.76 -12.42 2.40
N ASN A 107 -1.77 -13.37 3.34
CA ASN A 107 -2.70 -13.32 4.46
C ASN A 107 -2.46 -12.09 5.35
N LYS A 108 -1.20 -11.79 5.68
CA LYS A 108 -0.87 -10.59 6.45
C LYS A 108 -1.19 -9.30 5.69
N LEU A 109 -0.90 -9.27 4.39
CA LEU A 109 -1.23 -8.14 3.54
C LEU A 109 -2.74 -7.86 3.53
N LYS A 110 -3.54 -8.92 3.40
CA LYS A 110 -5.00 -8.82 3.47
C LYS A 110 -5.47 -8.27 4.81
N GLU A 111 -4.92 -8.75 5.93
CA GLU A 111 -5.27 -8.27 7.28
C GLU A 111 -5.06 -6.76 7.42
N ILE A 112 -3.87 -6.25 7.07
CA ILE A 112 -3.55 -4.83 7.22
C ILE A 112 -4.35 -3.94 6.27
N LEU A 113 -4.63 -4.40 5.05
CA LEU A 113 -5.43 -3.66 4.08
C LEU A 113 -6.89 -3.57 4.48
N VAL A 114 -7.50 -4.68 4.92
CA VAL A 114 -8.88 -4.68 5.42
C VAL A 114 -9.01 -3.75 6.62
N SER A 115 -8.05 -3.78 7.54
CA SER A 115 -8.03 -2.88 8.70
C SER A 115 -7.95 -1.41 8.27
N ALA A 116 -7.02 -1.08 7.37
CA ALA A 116 -6.82 0.29 6.88
C ALA A 116 -8.03 0.84 6.13
N LEU A 117 -8.66 0.03 5.27
CA LEU A 117 -9.82 0.42 4.49
C LEU A 117 -11.07 0.60 5.37
N ASN A 118 -11.28 -0.30 6.32
CA ASN A 118 -12.42 -0.20 7.25
C ASN A 118 -12.35 1.05 8.13
N GLN A 119 -11.15 1.45 8.57
CA GLN A 119 -10.96 2.69 9.34
C GLN A 119 -11.35 3.94 8.53
N ASN A 120 -11.25 3.87 7.22
CA ASN A 120 -11.60 4.96 6.30
C ASN A 120 -13.00 4.84 5.69
N GLY A 121 -13.82 3.87 6.11
CA GLY A 121 -15.18 3.65 5.60
C GLY A 121 -15.23 3.16 4.14
N LEU A 122 -14.14 2.56 3.64
CA LEU A 122 -14.01 2.09 2.26
C LEU A 122 -14.35 0.60 2.13
N ASN A 123 -14.86 0.24 0.95
CA ASN A 123 -15.15 -1.16 0.63
C ASN A 123 -13.85 -1.91 0.28
N SER A 124 -13.48 -2.87 1.11
CA SER A 124 -12.26 -3.67 0.95
C SER A 124 -12.42 -4.85 -0.05
N SER A 125 -13.61 -5.07 -0.60
CA SER A 125 -13.92 -6.30 -1.36
C SER A 125 -13.09 -6.46 -2.65
N LEU A 126 -12.91 -5.39 -3.42
CA LEU A 126 -12.16 -5.45 -4.68
C LEU A 126 -10.68 -5.78 -4.44
N LEU A 127 -10.06 -5.11 -3.47
CA LEU A 127 -8.65 -5.30 -3.17
C LEU A 127 -8.38 -6.68 -2.54
N SER A 128 -9.30 -7.16 -1.69
CA SER A 128 -9.20 -8.52 -1.14
C SER A 128 -9.30 -9.60 -2.22
N THR A 129 -10.10 -9.38 -3.26
CA THR A 129 -10.19 -10.28 -4.42
C THR A 129 -8.90 -10.29 -5.23
N GLN A 130 -8.27 -9.13 -5.46
CA GLN A 130 -6.97 -9.07 -6.16
C GLN A 130 -5.88 -9.83 -5.41
N ILE A 131 -5.83 -9.72 -4.09
CA ILE A 131 -4.88 -10.45 -3.23
C ILE A 131 -5.14 -11.96 -3.30
N GLN A 132 -6.40 -12.39 -3.23
CA GLN A 132 -6.75 -13.81 -3.33
C GLN A 132 -6.28 -14.43 -4.65
N ASN A 133 -6.49 -13.74 -5.76
CA ASN A 133 -6.02 -14.19 -7.08
C ASN A 133 -4.50 -14.34 -7.15
N GLN A 134 -3.74 -13.54 -6.40
CA GLN A 134 -2.29 -13.62 -6.34
C GLN A 134 -1.80 -14.82 -5.51
N GLN A 135 -2.59 -15.31 -4.57
CA GLN A 135 -2.24 -16.52 -3.80
C GLN A 135 -2.40 -17.81 -4.61
N GLU A 136 -3.35 -17.83 -5.55
CA GLU A 136 -3.72 -19.04 -6.31
C GLU A 136 -2.83 -19.26 -7.55
N THR A 137 -1.99 -18.30 -7.93
CA THR A 137 -1.03 -18.41 -9.04
C THR A 137 0.34 -18.85 -8.55
#